data_843aab3fe697345c4484c1e6e2a89bff
#
_entry.id   843aab3fe697345c4484c1e6e2a89bff
#
_cell.length_a   1.000
_cell.length_b   1.000
_cell.length_c   1.000
_cell.angle_alpha   90.00
_cell.angle_beta   90.00
_cell.angle_gamma   90.00
#
_symmetry.space_group_name_H-M   'P 1'
#
loop_
_entity.id
_entity.type
_entity.pdbx_description
1 polymer ?
#
loop_
_entity_poly.entity_id
_entity_poly.type
_entity_poly.pdbx_seq_one_letter_code
_entity_poly.pdbx_strand_id
1 'polypeptide(L)'
;MKNIIFYFSDQQRWDTVNEEVTPNLMKLADEGVLFENSFTCQPVCGPARSCLQSGMYATETGCYTNGIALPQDITPLAEYFNRAGYHTAYIGKWHLGSDKYPGIGVHCEKTAIPKDRQGKYQYWRAADCLEFTSHGYDGYVFDGDGNKIDFTGYRADCINDFALEFLDKREKDKPFFLFVSQLEPHQQNDRNRFEGYKETIEKYKDYPLPDDLTFLKGDYKEMYPDYISAINRLDYNVGKLVAKLKQQGIYEDTIIIYTSDHGCHFKTRNMEYKRSCHESSIHTPLIIKGGGFEGGKRDNRLVSLIDLPPTMLSMAGIKTPPNFKGYDLTKETDDPETRRKCVFMQISESQCGRAVRTDRFMYSVKDLNPTGYLHENSKVYFEDYLYDLKKDPIEKHNLVKDPKYAHVRRELKYLLLEEIRKAGEEAPVIFPALITHKK
;
A
#
# COMPACT_ATOMS: atom_id res chain seq x y z
N MET A 1 -26.44 6.96 3.62
CA MET A 1 -25.05 6.47 3.76
C MET A 1 -24.43 6.39 2.38
N LYS A 2 -23.15 6.77 2.21
CA LYS A 2 -22.46 6.70 0.92
C LYS A 2 -21.88 5.30 0.69
N ASN A 3 -21.79 4.87 -0.56
CA ASN A 3 -21.02 3.69 -0.94
C ASN A 3 -19.52 4.03 -0.87
N ILE A 4 -18.68 3.02 -0.65
CA ILE A 4 -17.22 3.19 -0.64
C ILE A 4 -16.57 2.15 -1.54
N ILE A 5 -15.72 2.59 -2.45
CA ILE A 5 -14.83 1.75 -3.24
C ILE A 5 -13.39 2.07 -2.84
N PHE A 6 -12.67 1.07 -2.39
CA PHE A 6 -11.23 1.12 -2.16
C PHE A 6 -10.53 0.34 -3.28
N TYR A 7 -9.95 1.07 -4.24
CA TYR A 7 -9.24 0.49 -5.37
C TYR A 7 -7.74 0.51 -5.08
N PHE A 8 -7.15 -0.66 -4.96
CA PHE A 8 -5.83 -0.88 -4.40
C PHE A 8 -4.92 -1.60 -5.39
N SER A 9 -3.84 -0.94 -5.80
CA SER A 9 -2.77 -1.54 -6.59
C SER A 9 -1.68 -2.14 -5.69
N ASP A 10 -0.82 -2.99 -6.23
CA ASP A 10 0.32 -3.57 -5.53
C ASP A 10 1.62 -3.08 -6.20
N GLN A 11 2.50 -2.45 -5.40
CA GLN A 11 3.84 -2.02 -5.83
C GLN A 11 3.85 -0.82 -6.79
N GLN A 12 2.86 0.08 -6.74
CA GLN A 12 2.80 1.25 -7.62
C GLN A 12 3.50 2.47 -7.01
N ARG A 13 4.39 3.09 -7.78
CA ARG A 13 5.04 4.35 -7.47
C ARG A 13 4.08 5.54 -7.60
N TRP A 14 4.25 6.54 -6.76
CA TRP A 14 3.46 7.80 -6.77
C TRP A 14 3.58 8.60 -8.08
N ASP A 15 4.80 8.63 -8.68
CA ASP A 15 5.14 9.43 -9.86
C ASP A 15 4.52 8.91 -11.17
N THR A 16 3.80 7.80 -11.10
CA THR A 16 3.08 7.21 -12.23
C THR A 16 1.66 7.78 -12.42
N VAL A 17 1.19 8.63 -11.49
CA VAL A 17 -0.11 9.32 -11.61
C VAL A 17 0.06 10.63 -12.37
N ASN A 18 -0.27 10.60 -13.65
CA ASN A 18 -0.15 11.74 -14.57
C ASN A 18 -1.05 11.57 -15.79
N GLU A 19 -1.23 12.64 -16.57
CA GLU A 19 -2.13 12.67 -17.75
C GLU A 19 -1.79 11.65 -18.84
N GLU A 20 -0.52 11.29 -18.99
CA GLU A 20 -0.08 10.38 -20.05
C GLU A 20 -0.35 8.91 -19.70
N VAL A 21 -0.06 8.52 -18.44
CA VAL A 21 -0.15 7.13 -17.98
C VAL A 21 -1.52 6.83 -17.40
N THR A 22 -2.09 7.75 -16.63
CA THR A 22 -3.29 7.52 -15.82
C THR A 22 -4.36 8.63 -15.98
N PRO A 23 -4.85 8.88 -17.22
CA PRO A 23 -5.80 9.98 -17.49
C PRO A 23 -7.15 9.83 -16.77
N ASN A 24 -7.61 8.62 -16.43
CA ASN A 24 -8.85 8.42 -15.69
C ASN A 24 -8.66 8.71 -14.18
N LEU A 25 -7.50 8.38 -13.62
CA LEU A 25 -7.13 8.77 -12.25
C LEU A 25 -6.97 10.28 -12.14
N MET A 26 -6.40 10.95 -13.15
CA MET A 26 -6.31 12.40 -13.18
C MET A 26 -7.69 13.05 -13.21
N LYS A 27 -8.65 12.54 -14.00
CA LYS A 27 -10.06 13.00 -13.96
C LYS A 27 -10.70 12.78 -12.59
N LEU A 28 -10.39 11.65 -11.93
CA LEU A 28 -10.87 11.39 -10.58
C LEU A 28 -10.26 12.39 -9.58
N ALA A 29 -8.99 12.76 -9.75
CA ALA A 29 -8.30 13.77 -8.95
C ALA A 29 -8.89 15.18 -9.18
N ASP A 30 -9.28 15.52 -10.41
CA ASP A 30 -9.93 16.79 -10.74
C ASP A 30 -11.32 16.96 -10.09
N GLU A 31 -11.99 15.84 -9.82
CA GLU A 31 -13.27 15.84 -9.09
C GLU A 31 -13.07 15.71 -7.56
N GLY A 32 -11.94 15.13 -7.13
CA GLY A 32 -11.59 14.79 -5.76
C GLY A 32 -10.42 15.57 -5.18
N VAL A 33 -9.55 14.86 -4.46
CA VAL A 33 -8.29 15.36 -3.89
C VAL A 33 -7.16 14.39 -4.23
N LEU A 34 -6.07 14.91 -4.81
CA LEU A 34 -4.81 14.21 -4.99
C LEU A 34 -3.87 14.56 -3.83
N PHE A 35 -3.46 13.57 -3.05
CA PHE A 35 -2.48 13.74 -1.98
C PHE A 35 -1.06 13.57 -2.53
N GLU A 36 -0.25 14.63 -2.42
CA GLU A 36 1.11 14.65 -2.97
C GLU A 36 2.14 13.95 -2.05
N ASN A 37 1.80 13.74 -0.77
CA ASN A 37 2.68 13.17 0.25
C ASN A 37 2.01 11.99 0.97
N SER A 38 1.66 10.95 0.21
CA SER A 38 1.11 9.71 0.74
C SER A 38 2.17 8.62 0.81
N PHE A 39 2.29 7.96 1.97
CA PHE A 39 3.34 6.97 2.23
C PHE A 39 2.77 5.71 2.85
N THR A 40 3.37 4.56 2.51
CA THR A 40 3.10 3.34 3.26
C THR A 40 3.73 3.40 4.65
N CYS A 41 3.08 2.77 5.63
CA CYS A 41 3.67 2.54 6.96
C CYS A 41 4.54 1.28 7.01
N GLN A 42 4.47 0.44 5.96
CA GLN A 42 5.21 -0.81 5.86
C GLN A 42 5.42 -1.17 4.38
N PRO A 43 6.65 -1.09 3.82
CA PRO A 43 6.89 -1.35 2.39
C PRO A 43 7.00 -2.86 2.08
N VAL A 44 6.01 -3.65 2.52
CA VAL A 44 5.85 -5.09 2.28
C VAL A 44 4.36 -5.41 2.19
N CYS A 45 3.93 -6.18 1.20
CA CYS A 45 2.52 -6.38 0.85
C CYS A 45 1.65 -6.89 2.01
N GLY A 46 1.93 -8.07 2.58
CA GLY A 46 1.13 -8.65 3.68
C GLY A 46 1.07 -7.72 4.89
N PRO A 47 2.19 -7.24 5.42
CA PRO A 47 2.22 -6.27 6.51
C PRO A 47 1.44 -4.98 6.24
N ALA A 48 1.58 -4.36 5.06
CA ALA A 48 0.81 -3.17 4.68
C ALA A 48 -0.70 -3.46 4.66
N ARG A 49 -1.07 -4.64 4.14
CA ARG A 49 -2.47 -5.11 4.11
C ARG A 49 -3.01 -5.38 5.52
N SER A 50 -2.20 -5.91 6.44
CA SER A 50 -2.62 -6.09 7.85
C SER A 50 -2.90 -4.75 8.51
N CYS A 51 -2.08 -3.71 8.26
CA CYS A 51 -2.33 -2.36 8.76
C CYS A 51 -3.65 -1.79 8.23
N LEU A 52 -3.97 -1.99 6.93
CA LEU A 52 -5.25 -1.57 6.35
C LEU A 52 -6.45 -2.32 6.92
N GLN A 53 -6.33 -3.64 7.14
CA GLN A 53 -7.45 -4.44 7.64
C GLN A 53 -7.69 -4.28 9.14
N SER A 54 -6.71 -3.84 9.92
CA SER A 54 -6.78 -3.73 11.38
C SER A 54 -6.77 -2.30 11.92
N GLY A 55 -6.25 -1.33 11.16
CA GLY A 55 -5.96 0.02 11.64
C GLY A 55 -4.79 0.09 12.64
N MET A 56 -4.01 -1.00 12.77
CA MET A 56 -2.90 -1.17 13.71
C MET A 56 -1.58 -1.38 12.93
N TYR A 57 -0.45 -1.07 13.56
CA TYR A 57 0.85 -1.36 12.94
C TYR A 57 1.13 -2.86 12.84
N ALA A 58 1.97 -3.24 11.87
CA ALA A 58 2.26 -4.63 11.57
C ALA A 58 2.86 -5.42 12.74
N THR A 59 3.65 -4.78 13.60
CA THR A 59 4.19 -5.41 14.82
C THR A 59 3.12 -5.61 15.90
N GLU A 60 2.09 -4.77 15.97
CA GLU A 60 0.98 -4.96 16.92
C GLU A 60 0.05 -6.10 16.49
N THR A 61 -0.10 -6.33 15.17
CA THR A 61 -0.88 -7.46 14.64
C THR A 61 -0.08 -8.77 14.61
N GLY A 62 1.25 -8.69 14.73
CA GLY A 62 2.16 -9.82 14.49
C GLY A 62 2.43 -10.10 13.01
N CYS A 63 1.72 -9.44 12.07
CA CYS A 63 1.88 -9.61 10.62
C CYS A 63 3.03 -8.76 10.06
N TYR A 64 4.21 -8.83 10.66
CA TYR A 64 5.37 -7.98 10.32
C TYR A 64 6.15 -8.46 9.08
N THR A 65 5.84 -9.63 8.55
CA THR A 65 6.40 -10.20 7.31
C THR A 65 5.31 -10.88 6.49
N ASN A 66 5.55 -11.11 5.20
CA ASN A 66 4.67 -11.92 4.36
C ASN A 66 4.53 -13.34 4.93
N GLY A 67 3.39 -13.99 4.67
CA GLY A 67 3.10 -15.33 5.11
C GLY A 67 2.77 -15.45 6.61
N ILE A 68 2.33 -14.35 7.24
CA ILE A 68 1.68 -14.38 8.55
C ILE A 68 0.22 -13.98 8.36
N ALA A 69 -0.68 -14.89 8.72
CA ALA A 69 -2.12 -14.66 8.64
C ALA A 69 -2.58 -13.56 9.62
N LEU A 70 -3.63 -12.83 9.24
CA LEU A 70 -4.25 -11.88 10.16
C LEU A 70 -4.85 -12.65 11.35
N PRO A 71 -4.48 -12.30 12.60
CA PRO A 71 -4.99 -12.98 13.79
C PRO A 71 -6.51 -12.93 13.90
N GLN A 72 -7.11 -14.03 14.35
CA GLN A 72 -8.57 -14.18 14.42
C GLN A 72 -9.24 -13.36 15.53
N ASP A 73 -8.49 -12.93 16.52
CA ASP A 73 -8.92 -12.06 17.62
C ASP A 73 -8.93 -10.56 17.25
N ILE A 74 -8.33 -10.21 16.09
CA ILE A 74 -8.39 -8.85 15.55
C ILE A 74 -9.70 -8.68 14.78
N THR A 75 -10.48 -7.65 15.12
CA THR A 75 -11.67 -7.26 14.36
C THR A 75 -11.23 -6.59 13.04
N PRO A 76 -11.47 -7.22 11.88
CA PRO A 76 -11.05 -6.66 10.60
C PRO A 76 -11.97 -5.52 10.16
N LEU A 77 -11.45 -4.67 9.26
CA LEU A 77 -12.14 -3.47 8.76
C LEU A 77 -13.57 -3.76 8.25
N ALA A 78 -13.77 -4.83 7.48
CA ALA A 78 -15.09 -5.18 6.96
C ALA A 78 -16.14 -5.44 8.04
N GLU A 79 -15.75 -5.94 9.20
CA GLU A 79 -16.68 -6.21 10.30
C GLU A 79 -17.32 -4.92 10.85
N TYR A 80 -16.60 -3.80 10.88
CA TYR A 80 -17.17 -2.52 11.27
C TYR A 80 -18.22 -2.04 10.26
N PHE A 81 -17.97 -2.23 8.96
CA PHE A 81 -18.92 -1.94 7.90
C PHE A 81 -20.14 -2.87 7.95
N ASN A 82 -19.92 -4.17 8.19
CA ASN A 82 -21.02 -5.16 8.36
C ASN A 82 -21.97 -4.74 9.49
N ARG A 83 -21.44 -4.37 10.65
CA ARG A 83 -22.21 -3.90 11.81
C ARG A 83 -22.99 -2.60 11.52
N ALA A 84 -22.51 -1.79 10.60
CA ALA A 84 -23.17 -0.57 10.14
C ALA A 84 -24.19 -0.82 8.99
N GLY A 85 -24.42 -2.08 8.59
CA GLY A 85 -25.40 -2.46 7.57
C GLY A 85 -24.92 -2.38 6.13
N TYR A 86 -23.60 -2.28 5.90
CA TYR A 86 -23.03 -2.32 4.55
C TYR A 86 -22.99 -3.74 3.99
N HIS A 87 -23.16 -3.88 2.66
CA HIS A 87 -22.78 -5.08 1.93
C HIS A 87 -21.30 -5.01 1.60
N THR A 88 -20.48 -5.85 2.22
CA THR A 88 -19.02 -5.79 2.09
C THR A 88 -18.50 -6.80 1.06
N ALA A 89 -17.56 -6.37 0.20
CA ALA A 89 -16.97 -7.18 -0.85
C ALA A 89 -15.45 -7.06 -0.89
N TYR A 90 -14.76 -8.18 -1.10
CA TYR A 90 -13.32 -8.25 -1.35
C TYR A 90 -13.03 -8.99 -2.65
N ILE A 91 -12.19 -8.39 -3.52
CA ILE A 91 -11.87 -8.93 -4.83
C ILE A 91 -10.37 -8.80 -5.09
N GLY A 92 -9.71 -9.91 -5.49
CA GLY A 92 -8.29 -9.92 -5.88
C GLY A 92 -7.34 -10.50 -4.85
N LYS A 93 -6.19 -9.87 -4.63
CA LYS A 93 -5.12 -10.37 -3.74
C LYS A 93 -5.42 -10.10 -2.26
N TRP A 94 -5.41 -11.16 -1.42
CA TRP A 94 -5.62 -11.04 0.03
C TRP A 94 -4.31 -10.93 0.82
N HIS A 95 -3.45 -11.93 0.72
CA HIS A 95 -2.11 -12.04 1.32
C HIS A 95 -2.08 -12.00 2.87
N LEU A 96 -3.16 -12.43 3.51
CA LEU A 96 -3.33 -12.49 4.98
C LEU A 96 -3.98 -13.80 5.44
N GLY A 97 -4.03 -14.83 4.57
CA GLY A 97 -4.68 -16.11 4.85
C GLY A 97 -3.73 -17.22 5.32
N SER A 98 -2.47 -17.19 4.89
CA SER A 98 -1.49 -18.25 5.12
C SER A 98 -0.62 -18.03 6.35
N ASP A 99 -0.29 -19.11 7.07
CA ASP A 99 0.67 -19.08 8.17
C ASP A 99 2.12 -19.19 7.67
N LYS A 100 3.07 -18.62 8.43
CA LYS A 100 4.45 -18.36 7.99
C LYS A 100 5.26 -19.63 7.69
N TYR A 101 5.06 -20.71 8.45
CA TYR A 101 5.94 -21.86 8.39
C TYR A 101 5.29 -23.03 7.64
N PRO A 102 5.94 -23.57 6.58
CA PRO A 102 5.46 -24.77 5.90
C PRO A 102 5.25 -25.94 6.86
N GLY A 103 4.11 -26.63 6.72
CA GLY A 103 3.74 -27.76 7.58
C GLY A 103 3.19 -27.40 8.96
N ILE A 104 3.11 -26.10 9.29
CA ILE A 104 2.51 -25.60 10.53
C ILE A 104 1.41 -24.61 10.18
N GLY A 105 0.16 -24.89 10.61
CA GLY A 105 -1.00 -24.03 10.35
C GLY A 105 -1.58 -24.18 8.95
N VAL A 106 -2.23 -23.10 8.47
CA VAL A 106 -2.96 -23.07 7.19
C VAL A 106 -2.08 -22.48 6.11
N HIS A 107 -1.99 -23.18 4.97
CA HIS A 107 -1.27 -22.75 3.78
C HIS A 107 -2.24 -22.69 2.61
N CYS A 108 -2.68 -21.50 2.25
CA CYS A 108 -3.66 -21.27 1.21
C CYS A 108 -3.17 -20.34 0.07
N GLU A 109 -1.85 -20.26 -0.12
CA GLU A 109 -1.24 -19.44 -1.16
C GLU A 109 -1.75 -19.79 -2.57
N LYS A 110 -2.12 -21.07 -2.79
CA LYS A 110 -2.63 -21.59 -4.07
C LYS A 110 -3.99 -22.27 -3.96
N THR A 111 -4.61 -22.25 -2.79
CA THR A 111 -5.90 -22.90 -2.51
C THR A 111 -6.89 -21.91 -1.93
N ALA A 112 -8.13 -22.36 -1.72
CA ALA A 112 -9.16 -21.55 -1.10
C ALA A 112 -8.77 -21.11 0.31
N ILE A 113 -8.98 -19.84 0.61
CA ILE A 113 -8.80 -19.28 1.95
C ILE A 113 -9.97 -19.74 2.82
N PRO A 114 -9.74 -20.31 4.03
CA PRO A 114 -10.80 -20.70 4.95
C PRO A 114 -11.75 -19.52 5.25
N LYS A 115 -13.04 -19.81 5.40
CA LYS A 115 -14.08 -18.78 5.57
C LYS A 115 -13.83 -17.84 6.74
N ASP A 116 -13.31 -18.35 7.84
CA ASP A 116 -12.95 -17.58 9.03
C ASP A 116 -11.74 -16.66 8.81
N ARG A 117 -10.92 -16.89 7.77
CA ARG A 117 -9.74 -16.08 7.39
C ARG A 117 -10.01 -15.10 6.22
N GLN A 118 -11.26 -14.98 5.77
CA GLN A 118 -11.67 -14.07 4.69
C GLN A 118 -11.98 -12.64 5.20
N GLY A 119 -11.45 -12.20 6.34
CA GLY A 119 -11.60 -10.83 6.85
C GLY A 119 -13.06 -10.38 7.07
N LYS A 120 -14.01 -11.32 7.26
CA LYS A 120 -15.45 -11.08 7.45
C LYS A 120 -16.18 -10.43 6.26
N TYR A 121 -15.56 -10.40 5.06
CA TYR A 121 -16.24 -9.95 3.84
C TYR A 121 -17.39 -10.89 3.43
N GLN A 122 -18.51 -10.32 3.00
CA GLN A 122 -19.73 -11.08 2.63
C GLN A 122 -19.66 -11.60 1.20
N TYR A 123 -19.16 -10.78 0.26
CA TYR A 123 -18.86 -11.20 -1.12
C TYR A 123 -17.36 -11.37 -1.27
N TRP A 124 -16.94 -12.46 -1.89
CA TRP A 124 -15.55 -12.83 -1.99
C TRP A 124 -15.20 -13.38 -3.37
N ARG A 125 -14.16 -12.84 -4.01
CA ARG A 125 -13.55 -13.31 -5.25
C ARG A 125 -12.03 -13.06 -5.15
N ALA A 126 -11.30 -13.92 -4.44
CA ALA A 126 -9.91 -13.62 -4.12
C ALA A 126 -9.02 -14.87 -4.07
N ALA A 127 -7.71 -14.62 -4.10
CA ALA A 127 -6.66 -15.58 -3.77
C ALA A 127 -5.72 -14.97 -2.74
N ASP A 128 -5.08 -15.80 -1.94
CA ASP A 128 -4.12 -15.31 -0.93
C ASP A 128 -2.91 -14.67 -1.61
N CYS A 129 -2.16 -15.45 -2.37
CA CYS A 129 -1.09 -14.95 -3.23
C CYS A 129 -1.54 -15.04 -4.70
N LEU A 130 -2.14 -13.98 -5.22
CA LEU A 130 -2.68 -13.96 -6.58
C LEU A 130 -1.59 -14.21 -7.64
N GLU A 131 -0.34 -13.83 -7.36
CA GLU A 131 0.83 -14.14 -8.16
C GLU A 131 1.17 -15.63 -8.24
N PHE A 132 0.64 -16.47 -7.36
CA PHE A 132 0.84 -17.93 -7.37
C PHE A 132 -0.32 -18.69 -8.00
N THR A 133 -1.48 -18.03 -8.13
CA THR A 133 -2.67 -18.60 -8.75
C THR A 133 -2.90 -18.11 -10.17
N SER A 134 -2.06 -17.19 -10.66
CA SER A 134 -2.22 -16.57 -11.98
C SER A 134 -0.91 -16.07 -12.58
N HIS A 135 -0.95 -15.92 -13.90
CA HIS A 135 -0.02 -15.12 -14.68
C HIS A 135 -0.77 -13.93 -15.31
N GLY A 136 -0.08 -13.12 -16.11
CA GLY A 136 -0.66 -11.90 -16.65
C GLY A 136 -1.94 -12.09 -17.47
N TYR A 137 -2.18 -13.29 -18.04
CA TYR A 137 -3.30 -13.52 -18.97
C TYR A 137 -4.18 -14.72 -18.65
N ASP A 138 -3.91 -15.43 -17.58
CA ASP A 138 -4.68 -16.59 -17.14
C ASP A 138 -4.51 -16.83 -15.65
N GLY A 139 -5.46 -17.49 -15.03
CA GLY A 139 -5.39 -17.84 -13.63
C GLY A 139 -6.73 -18.19 -13.03
N TYR A 140 -6.77 -18.14 -11.70
CA TYR A 140 -7.98 -18.41 -10.94
C TYR A 140 -7.99 -17.66 -9.60
N VAL A 141 -9.19 -17.45 -9.11
CA VAL A 141 -9.50 -17.02 -7.75
C VAL A 141 -10.48 -18.00 -7.11
N PHE A 142 -10.84 -17.77 -5.87
CA PHE A 142 -11.85 -18.57 -5.17
C PHE A 142 -13.02 -17.69 -4.73
N ASP A 143 -14.22 -18.25 -4.72
CA ASP A 143 -15.38 -17.60 -4.09
C ASP A 143 -15.40 -17.81 -2.57
N GLY A 144 -16.41 -17.24 -1.92
CA GLY A 144 -16.58 -17.32 -0.47
C GLY A 144 -16.81 -18.72 0.09
N ASP A 145 -17.21 -19.67 -0.76
CA ASP A 145 -17.47 -21.07 -0.42
C ASP A 145 -16.30 -21.99 -0.80
N GLY A 146 -15.23 -21.40 -1.37
CA GLY A 146 -14.00 -22.12 -1.76
C GLY A 146 -14.05 -22.73 -3.15
N ASN A 147 -15.05 -22.42 -3.96
CA ASN A 147 -15.11 -22.86 -5.35
C ASN A 147 -14.10 -22.09 -6.19
N LYS A 148 -13.31 -22.83 -6.99
CA LYS A 148 -12.34 -22.27 -7.93
C LYS A 148 -13.08 -21.61 -9.10
N ILE A 149 -12.64 -20.41 -9.46
CA ILE A 149 -13.15 -19.61 -10.58
C ILE A 149 -11.99 -19.28 -11.48
N ASP A 150 -11.90 -19.97 -12.61
CA ASP A 150 -10.88 -19.73 -13.64
C ASP A 150 -11.21 -18.46 -14.44
N PHE A 151 -10.18 -17.78 -14.88
CA PHE A 151 -10.31 -16.63 -15.79
C PHE A 151 -9.26 -16.69 -16.90
N THR A 152 -9.61 -16.13 -18.07
CA THR A 152 -8.74 -15.96 -19.23
C THR A 152 -8.88 -14.53 -19.73
N GLY A 153 -7.76 -13.89 -20.00
CA GLY A 153 -7.65 -12.46 -20.33
C GLY A 153 -6.64 -11.78 -19.40
N TYR A 154 -6.35 -10.50 -19.65
CA TYR A 154 -5.40 -9.79 -18.79
C TYR A 154 -5.91 -9.75 -17.34
N ARG A 155 -5.08 -10.21 -16.40
CA ARG A 155 -5.48 -10.42 -14.99
C ARG A 155 -6.16 -9.20 -14.38
N ALA A 156 -5.58 -7.99 -14.55
CA ALA A 156 -6.20 -6.78 -14.02
C ALA A 156 -7.61 -6.53 -14.56
N ASP A 157 -7.88 -6.89 -15.82
CA ASP A 157 -9.22 -6.77 -16.41
C ASP A 157 -10.17 -7.76 -15.76
N CYS A 158 -9.74 -9.02 -15.62
CA CYS A 158 -10.57 -10.08 -15.02
C CYS A 158 -10.94 -9.76 -13.56
N ILE A 159 -9.97 -9.28 -12.77
CA ILE A 159 -10.23 -8.82 -11.38
C ILE A 159 -11.19 -7.64 -11.36
N ASN A 160 -11.05 -6.69 -12.29
CA ASN A 160 -11.99 -5.57 -12.41
C ASN A 160 -13.38 -6.01 -12.86
N ASP A 161 -13.48 -7.01 -13.74
CA ASP A 161 -14.76 -7.53 -14.21
C ASP A 161 -15.54 -8.21 -13.06
N PHE A 162 -14.88 -8.87 -12.11
CA PHE A 162 -15.51 -9.32 -10.87
C PHE A 162 -16.04 -8.16 -10.02
N ALA A 163 -15.38 -6.99 -10.02
CA ALA A 163 -15.91 -5.80 -9.35
C ALA A 163 -17.15 -5.24 -10.05
N LEU A 164 -17.18 -5.25 -11.39
CA LEU A 164 -18.35 -4.86 -12.17
C LEU A 164 -19.52 -5.86 -11.95
N GLU A 165 -19.22 -7.16 -11.87
CA GLU A 165 -20.19 -8.21 -11.54
C GLU A 165 -20.80 -7.98 -10.15
N PHE A 166 -19.99 -7.67 -9.15
CA PHE A 166 -20.48 -7.31 -7.82
C PHE A 166 -21.42 -6.12 -7.86
N LEU A 167 -21.10 -5.04 -8.59
CA LEU A 167 -21.97 -3.87 -8.75
C LEU A 167 -23.32 -4.21 -9.40
N ASP A 168 -23.38 -5.21 -10.28
CA ASP A 168 -24.64 -5.67 -10.87
C ASP A 168 -25.47 -6.53 -9.91
N LYS A 169 -24.82 -7.38 -9.12
CA LYS A 169 -25.46 -8.40 -8.28
C LYS A 169 -25.67 -7.97 -6.81
N ARG A 170 -25.06 -6.84 -6.37
CA ARG A 170 -25.14 -6.38 -4.98
C ARG A 170 -26.58 -6.17 -4.51
N GLU A 171 -26.79 -6.19 -3.21
CA GLU A 171 -28.05 -5.73 -2.60
C GLU A 171 -28.19 -4.21 -2.83
N LYS A 172 -29.21 -3.81 -3.62
CA LYS A 172 -29.37 -2.42 -4.08
C LYS A 172 -29.93 -1.47 -3.02
N ASP A 173 -30.56 -2.01 -2.00
CA ASP A 173 -31.15 -1.31 -0.85
C ASP A 173 -30.16 -1.04 0.27
N LYS A 174 -28.95 -1.61 0.19
CA LYS A 174 -27.86 -1.41 1.15
C LYS A 174 -26.71 -0.60 0.54
N PRO A 175 -26.03 0.25 1.33
CA PRO A 175 -24.75 0.79 0.94
C PRO A 175 -23.73 -0.34 0.86
N PHE A 176 -22.67 -0.17 0.07
CA PHE A 176 -21.62 -1.18 -0.04
C PHE A 176 -20.24 -0.62 0.29
N PHE A 177 -19.39 -1.50 0.80
CA PHE A 177 -17.94 -1.32 0.90
C PHE A 177 -17.25 -2.35 0.01
N LEU A 178 -16.70 -1.91 -1.11
CA LEU A 178 -16.02 -2.73 -2.09
C LEU A 178 -14.51 -2.51 -2.03
N PHE A 179 -13.75 -3.53 -1.67
CA PHE A 179 -12.28 -3.55 -1.72
C PHE A 179 -11.82 -4.29 -2.97
N VAL A 180 -11.30 -3.57 -3.96
CA VAL A 180 -10.70 -4.13 -5.18
C VAL A 180 -9.19 -4.11 -5.03
N SER A 181 -8.59 -5.27 -4.87
CA SER A 181 -7.16 -5.46 -4.64
C SER A 181 -6.49 -6.07 -5.87
N GLN A 182 -5.98 -5.23 -6.73
CA GLN A 182 -5.23 -5.64 -7.93
C GLN A 182 -3.86 -6.19 -7.55
N LEU A 183 -3.28 -7.03 -8.40
CA LEU A 183 -1.88 -7.42 -8.28
C LEU A 183 -0.97 -6.47 -9.07
N GLU A 184 -1.43 -5.94 -10.19
CA GLU A 184 -0.65 -5.03 -11.01
C GLU A 184 -0.34 -3.72 -10.24
N PRO A 185 0.85 -3.16 -10.49
CA PRO A 185 1.92 -3.56 -11.40
C PRO A 185 2.98 -4.51 -10.79
N HIS A 186 2.70 -5.26 -9.72
CA HIS A 186 3.66 -6.17 -9.07
C HIS A 186 4.31 -7.14 -10.08
N GLN A 187 5.61 -7.42 -9.91
CA GLN A 187 6.30 -8.40 -10.75
C GLN A 187 5.73 -9.81 -10.56
N GLN A 188 5.81 -10.62 -11.60
CA GLN A 188 5.52 -12.05 -11.55
C GLN A 188 6.74 -12.80 -11.01
N ASN A 189 6.64 -13.32 -9.79
CA ASN A 189 7.77 -13.83 -9.02
C ASN A 189 8.49 -15.01 -9.70
N ASP A 190 7.73 -15.99 -10.18
CA ASP A 190 8.27 -17.19 -10.83
C ASP A 190 8.90 -16.90 -12.21
N ARG A 191 8.59 -15.77 -12.82
CA ARG A 191 9.15 -15.29 -14.09
C ARG A 191 10.19 -14.19 -13.91
N ASN A 192 10.36 -13.69 -12.70
CA ASN A 192 11.26 -12.58 -12.32
C ASN A 192 11.17 -11.39 -13.29
N ARG A 193 9.95 -11.01 -13.68
CA ARG A 193 9.65 -9.90 -14.60
C ARG A 193 8.30 -9.28 -14.30
N PHE A 194 8.09 -8.05 -14.75
CA PHE A 194 6.76 -7.47 -14.85
C PHE A 194 6.01 -8.02 -16.06
N GLU A 195 4.70 -8.13 -15.98
CA GLU A 195 3.85 -8.59 -17.07
C GLU A 195 2.86 -7.47 -17.43
N GLY A 196 3.30 -6.58 -18.31
CA GLY A 196 2.52 -5.46 -18.82
C GLY A 196 1.36 -5.90 -19.74
N TYR A 197 0.44 -4.96 -20.01
CA TYR A 197 -0.62 -5.17 -20.97
C TYR A 197 -0.03 -5.11 -22.38
N LYS A 198 0.01 -6.23 -23.09
CA LYS A 198 0.76 -6.43 -24.35
C LYS A 198 0.51 -5.36 -25.41
N GLU A 199 -0.74 -4.85 -25.49
CA GLU A 199 -1.13 -3.87 -26.50
C GLU A 199 -0.52 -2.48 -26.28
N THR A 200 -0.07 -2.17 -25.06
CA THR A 200 0.47 -0.84 -24.73
C THR A 200 1.94 -0.83 -24.32
N ILE A 201 2.62 -1.99 -24.21
CA ILE A 201 4.05 -2.05 -23.83
C ILE A 201 4.91 -1.24 -24.81
N GLU A 202 4.72 -1.40 -26.14
CA GLU A 202 5.50 -0.69 -27.14
C GLU A 202 5.32 0.83 -27.07
N LYS A 203 4.13 1.32 -26.67
CA LYS A 203 3.87 2.75 -26.43
C LYS A 203 4.80 3.33 -25.36
N TYR A 204 5.16 2.54 -24.34
CA TYR A 204 5.94 2.97 -23.19
C TYR A 204 7.42 2.57 -23.24
N LYS A 205 7.90 2.05 -24.35
CA LYS A 205 9.29 1.60 -24.53
C LYS A 205 10.32 2.68 -24.23
N ASP A 206 10.05 3.90 -24.67
CA ASP A 206 10.93 5.05 -24.48
C ASP A 206 10.38 6.04 -23.44
N TYR A 207 9.47 5.58 -22.57
CA TYR A 207 8.91 6.43 -21.51
C TYR A 207 10.03 6.85 -20.54
N PRO A 208 10.06 8.14 -20.10
CA PRO A 208 11.12 8.65 -19.24
C PRO A 208 11.29 7.87 -17.95
N LEU A 209 12.54 7.50 -17.67
CA LEU A 209 12.88 6.81 -16.42
C LEU A 209 13.00 7.79 -15.27
N PRO A 210 12.50 7.45 -14.08
CA PRO A 210 12.65 8.29 -12.89
C PRO A 210 14.11 8.53 -12.50
N ASP A 211 14.44 9.78 -12.14
CA ASP A 211 15.82 10.20 -11.80
C ASP A 211 16.39 9.44 -10.59
N ASP A 212 15.52 9.06 -9.62
CA ASP A 212 15.91 8.30 -8.42
C ASP A 212 16.36 6.86 -8.72
N LEU A 213 16.10 6.36 -9.91
CA LEU A 213 16.55 5.04 -10.39
C LEU A 213 17.84 5.14 -11.20
N THR A 214 17.97 6.17 -12.06
CA THR A 214 18.96 6.20 -13.15
C THR A 214 20.41 6.32 -12.70
N PHE A 215 20.70 6.84 -11.51
CA PHE A 215 22.06 6.93 -10.97
C PHE A 215 22.52 5.67 -10.22
N LEU A 216 21.64 4.67 -10.08
CA LEU A 216 21.89 3.41 -9.39
C LEU A 216 21.84 2.23 -10.37
N LYS A 217 22.39 1.08 -9.97
CA LYS A 217 22.25 -0.17 -10.71
C LYS A 217 20.93 -0.83 -10.34
N GLY A 218 20.20 -1.32 -11.34
CA GLY A 218 18.92 -2.02 -11.18
C GLY A 218 18.45 -2.58 -12.51
N ASP A 219 17.28 -3.19 -12.50
CA ASP A 219 16.67 -3.79 -13.71
C ASP A 219 15.61 -2.88 -14.37
N TYR A 220 15.47 -1.64 -13.92
CA TYR A 220 14.46 -0.68 -14.36
C TYR A 220 14.43 -0.46 -15.89
N LYS A 221 15.60 -0.44 -16.57
CA LYS A 221 15.64 -0.19 -18.02
C LYS A 221 14.87 -1.22 -18.83
N GLU A 222 14.94 -2.48 -18.41
CA GLU A 222 14.27 -3.59 -19.05
C GLU A 222 12.79 -3.69 -18.61
N MET A 223 12.53 -3.42 -17.34
CA MET A 223 11.25 -3.73 -16.70
C MET A 223 10.23 -2.58 -16.73
N TYR A 224 10.69 -1.33 -16.91
CA TYR A 224 9.82 -0.15 -16.76
C TYR A 224 8.71 -0.04 -17.81
N PRO A 225 8.90 -0.42 -19.11
CA PRO A 225 7.82 -0.41 -20.08
C PRO A 225 6.64 -1.31 -19.70
N ASP A 226 6.91 -2.54 -19.25
CA ASP A 226 5.89 -3.48 -18.76
C ASP A 226 5.18 -2.93 -17.52
N TYR A 227 5.94 -2.34 -16.59
CA TYR A 227 5.43 -1.74 -15.37
C TYR A 227 4.46 -0.58 -15.66
N ILE A 228 4.82 0.36 -16.52
CA ILE A 228 3.97 1.49 -16.90
C ILE A 228 2.75 1.03 -17.71
N SER A 229 2.93 0.06 -18.60
CA SER A 229 1.82 -0.53 -19.34
C SER A 229 0.77 -1.18 -18.42
N ALA A 230 1.21 -1.88 -17.37
CA ALA A 230 0.30 -2.45 -16.36
C ALA A 230 -0.48 -1.36 -15.61
N ILE A 231 0.18 -0.27 -15.22
CA ILE A 231 -0.46 0.87 -14.55
C ILE A 231 -1.48 1.57 -15.46
N ASN A 232 -1.12 1.78 -16.73
CA ASN A 232 -2.06 2.34 -17.71
C ASN A 232 -3.32 1.46 -17.85
N ARG A 233 -3.16 0.13 -17.76
CA ARG A 233 -4.32 -0.76 -17.81
C ARG A 233 -5.15 -0.72 -16.52
N LEU A 234 -4.54 -0.55 -15.36
CA LEU A 234 -5.27 -0.27 -14.10
C LEU A 234 -6.12 1.01 -14.21
N ASP A 235 -5.53 2.07 -14.76
CA ASP A 235 -6.24 3.34 -15.00
C ASP A 235 -7.46 3.15 -15.92
N TYR A 236 -7.29 2.41 -17.03
CA TYR A 236 -8.41 2.07 -17.91
C TYR A 236 -9.53 1.34 -17.16
N ASN A 237 -9.18 0.42 -16.27
CA ASN A 237 -10.12 -0.33 -15.45
C ASN A 237 -10.84 0.55 -14.41
N VAL A 238 -10.17 1.52 -13.81
CA VAL A 238 -10.82 2.55 -12.99
C VAL A 238 -11.83 3.34 -13.82
N GLY A 239 -11.50 3.70 -15.05
CA GLY A 239 -12.43 4.33 -16.00
C GLY A 239 -13.68 3.49 -16.27
N LYS A 240 -13.54 2.17 -16.48
CA LYS A 240 -14.68 1.23 -16.61
C LYS A 240 -15.56 1.22 -15.36
N LEU A 241 -14.93 1.18 -14.17
CA LEU A 241 -15.64 1.19 -12.90
C LEU A 241 -16.46 2.47 -12.72
N VAL A 242 -15.85 3.64 -12.97
CA VAL A 242 -16.52 4.95 -12.92
C VAL A 242 -17.69 5.01 -13.91
N ALA A 243 -17.49 4.54 -15.14
CA ALA A 243 -18.55 4.48 -16.15
C ALA A 243 -19.73 3.61 -15.69
N LYS A 244 -19.45 2.46 -15.04
CA LYS A 244 -20.48 1.58 -14.47
C LYS A 244 -21.27 2.26 -13.34
N LEU A 245 -20.62 2.97 -12.46
CA LEU A 245 -21.26 3.74 -11.38
C LEU A 245 -22.18 4.84 -11.94
N LYS A 246 -21.71 5.57 -12.97
CA LYS A 246 -22.50 6.57 -13.70
C LYS A 246 -23.70 5.95 -14.40
N GLN A 247 -23.52 4.80 -15.06
CA GLN A 247 -24.61 4.05 -15.69
C GLN A 247 -25.69 3.62 -14.69
N GLN A 248 -25.29 3.24 -13.47
CA GLN A 248 -26.20 2.84 -12.40
C GLN A 248 -26.80 4.04 -11.62
N GLY A 249 -26.40 5.27 -11.92
CA GLY A 249 -26.86 6.48 -11.24
C GLY A 249 -26.40 6.62 -9.79
N ILE A 250 -25.32 5.94 -9.40
CA ILE A 250 -24.80 5.93 -8.02
C ILE A 250 -23.41 6.56 -7.87
N TYR A 251 -22.87 7.15 -8.93
CA TYR A 251 -21.52 7.73 -8.91
C TYR A 251 -21.35 8.83 -7.86
N GLU A 252 -22.33 9.75 -7.75
CA GLU A 252 -22.30 10.83 -6.76
C GLU A 252 -22.54 10.35 -5.32
N ASP A 253 -23.09 9.17 -5.16
CA ASP A 253 -23.29 8.54 -3.87
C ASP A 253 -22.17 7.55 -3.51
N THR A 254 -21.08 7.53 -4.30
CA THR A 254 -19.95 6.64 -4.10
C THR A 254 -18.67 7.41 -3.86
N ILE A 255 -18.03 7.11 -2.73
CA ILE A 255 -16.67 7.54 -2.39
C ILE A 255 -15.72 6.59 -3.07
N ILE A 256 -14.70 7.12 -3.77
CA ILE A 256 -13.68 6.32 -4.46
C ILE A 256 -12.32 6.70 -3.88
N ILE A 257 -11.59 5.70 -3.40
CA ILE A 257 -10.23 5.83 -2.89
C ILE A 257 -9.32 4.97 -3.76
N TYR A 258 -8.29 5.56 -4.34
CA TYR A 258 -7.26 4.87 -5.09
C TYR A 258 -5.91 5.02 -4.40
N THR A 259 -5.21 3.91 -4.14
CA THR A 259 -3.85 3.91 -3.57
C THR A 259 -3.11 2.60 -3.86
N SER A 260 -1.87 2.48 -3.35
CA SER A 260 -1.03 1.27 -3.41
C SER A 260 -0.49 0.90 -2.03
N ASP A 261 -0.10 -0.36 -1.85
CA ASP A 261 0.50 -0.83 -0.60
C ASP A 261 1.93 -0.32 -0.38
N HIS A 262 2.72 -0.17 -1.42
CA HIS A 262 4.08 0.40 -1.44
C HIS A 262 4.49 0.74 -2.88
N GLY A 263 5.65 1.36 -3.01
CA GLY A 263 6.27 1.67 -4.31
C GLY A 263 7.17 0.56 -4.85
N CYS A 264 8.07 0.95 -5.79
CA CYS A 264 8.99 0.07 -6.48
C CYS A 264 10.31 0.78 -6.77
N HIS A 265 11.45 0.21 -6.37
CA HIS A 265 12.80 0.75 -6.67
C HIS A 265 13.60 -0.10 -7.66
N PHE A 266 13.01 -1.10 -8.31
CA PHE A 266 13.65 -1.88 -9.39
C PHE A 266 15.04 -2.40 -9.02
N LYS A 267 15.19 -2.99 -7.84
CA LYS A 267 16.46 -3.53 -7.30
C LYS A 267 17.60 -2.50 -7.17
N THR A 268 17.29 -1.19 -7.14
CA THR A 268 18.32 -0.15 -7.01
C THR A 268 18.82 0.06 -5.57
N ARG A 269 18.01 -0.28 -4.57
CA ARG A 269 18.34 -0.05 -3.14
C ARG A 269 18.69 -1.33 -2.38
N ASN A 270 18.20 -2.48 -2.82
CA ASN A 270 18.52 -3.83 -2.34
C ASN A 270 18.29 -4.84 -3.48
N MET A 271 18.41 -6.14 -3.21
CA MET A 271 18.21 -7.20 -4.22
C MET A 271 16.74 -7.50 -4.53
N GLU A 272 15.81 -6.74 -3.93
CA GLU A 272 14.37 -6.84 -4.10
C GLU A 272 13.82 -5.59 -4.81
N TYR A 273 12.51 -5.45 -4.93
CA TYR A 273 11.85 -4.29 -5.57
C TYR A 273 11.37 -3.23 -4.59
N LYS A 274 11.36 -3.53 -3.29
CA LYS A 274 10.77 -2.77 -2.17
C LYS A 274 11.55 -3.03 -0.88
N ARG A 275 10.94 -2.83 0.30
CA ARG A 275 11.56 -3.17 1.61
C ARG A 275 12.71 -2.24 1.98
N SER A 276 12.54 -0.95 1.69
CA SER A 276 13.50 0.09 2.08
C SER A 276 12.79 1.36 2.53
N CYS A 277 13.54 2.27 3.18
CA CYS A 277 13.00 3.56 3.63
C CYS A 277 12.91 4.61 2.51
N HIS A 278 13.43 4.32 1.32
CA HIS A 278 13.55 5.30 0.24
C HIS A 278 12.19 5.65 -0.38
N GLU A 279 12.05 6.90 -0.86
CA GLU A 279 10.83 7.41 -1.51
C GLU A 279 10.28 6.43 -2.57
N SER A 280 11.17 5.83 -3.37
CA SER A 280 10.80 4.82 -4.37
C SER A 280 10.08 3.58 -3.81
N SER A 281 10.30 3.25 -2.54
CA SER A 281 9.63 2.12 -1.87
C SER A 281 8.41 2.51 -1.06
N ILE A 282 8.42 3.73 -0.49
CA ILE A 282 7.42 4.11 0.51
C ILE A 282 6.37 5.08 -0.02
N HIS A 283 6.68 5.87 -1.05
CA HIS A 283 5.79 6.88 -1.60
C HIS A 283 4.79 6.23 -2.57
N THR A 284 3.50 6.35 -2.27
CA THR A 284 2.40 5.72 -2.99
C THR A 284 1.42 6.77 -3.52
N PRO A 285 0.72 6.50 -4.63
CA PRO A 285 -0.37 7.37 -5.06
C PRO A 285 -1.50 7.36 -4.03
N LEU A 286 -2.19 8.49 -3.86
CA LEU A 286 -3.46 8.54 -3.13
C LEU A 286 -4.38 9.58 -3.76
N ILE A 287 -5.55 9.12 -4.19
CA ILE A 287 -6.65 9.96 -4.66
C ILE A 287 -7.90 9.57 -3.88
N ILE A 288 -8.62 10.56 -3.36
CA ILE A 288 -9.93 10.38 -2.72
C ILE A 288 -10.95 11.28 -3.40
N LYS A 289 -12.07 10.71 -3.88
CA LYS A 289 -13.22 11.45 -4.42
C LYS A 289 -14.45 11.19 -3.56
N GLY A 290 -15.10 12.25 -3.12
CA GLY A 290 -16.29 12.17 -2.27
C GLY A 290 -15.98 12.12 -0.78
N GLY A 291 -17.04 12.19 0.07
CA GLY A 291 -16.89 12.07 1.52
C GLY A 291 -16.19 13.24 2.22
N GLY A 292 -16.23 14.43 1.62
CA GLY A 292 -15.53 15.64 2.10
C GLY A 292 -14.26 15.96 1.31
N PHE A 293 -13.90 15.10 0.34
CA PHE A 293 -12.74 15.27 -0.54
C PHE A 293 -13.19 15.55 -1.96
N GLU A 294 -13.52 16.82 -2.25
CA GLU A 294 -14.01 17.30 -3.54
C GLU A 294 -13.23 18.54 -4.02
N GLY A 295 -13.39 18.87 -5.31
CA GLY A 295 -13.02 20.15 -5.89
C GLY A 295 -11.64 20.24 -6.53
N GLY A 296 -11.04 19.13 -6.94
CA GLY A 296 -9.81 19.13 -7.74
C GLY A 296 -8.58 19.67 -6.99
N LYS A 297 -8.51 19.45 -5.70
CA LYS A 297 -7.43 19.98 -4.86
C LYS A 297 -6.21 19.06 -4.89
N ARG A 298 -5.02 19.66 -4.80
CA ARG A 298 -3.78 18.96 -4.42
C ARG A 298 -3.52 19.23 -2.95
N ASP A 299 -3.32 18.16 -2.19
CA ASP A 299 -3.07 18.21 -0.76
C ASP A 299 -1.65 17.74 -0.46
N ASN A 300 -0.85 18.59 0.18
CA ASN A 300 0.55 18.32 0.49
C ASN A 300 0.77 17.84 1.93
N ARG A 301 -0.30 17.54 2.69
CA ARG A 301 -0.17 16.95 4.02
C ARG A 301 0.53 15.60 3.94
N LEU A 302 1.27 15.27 4.99
CA LEU A 302 1.83 13.92 5.17
C LEU A 302 0.70 12.95 5.51
N VAL A 303 0.50 11.95 4.67
CA VAL A 303 -0.50 10.90 4.87
C VAL A 303 0.20 9.54 4.96
N SER A 304 -0.24 8.71 5.88
CA SER A 304 0.20 7.32 6.01
C SER A 304 -0.90 6.35 5.61
N LEU A 305 -0.54 5.24 5.02
CA LEU A 305 -1.49 4.19 4.63
C LEU A 305 -2.41 3.77 5.80
N ILE A 306 -1.89 3.79 7.03
CA ILE A 306 -2.64 3.45 8.25
C ILE A 306 -3.73 4.47 8.59
N ASP A 307 -3.75 5.66 7.95
CA ASP A 307 -4.77 6.70 8.15
C ASP A 307 -6.07 6.37 7.38
N LEU A 308 -5.98 5.52 6.37
CA LEU A 308 -7.12 5.21 5.50
C LEU A 308 -8.24 4.43 6.23
N PRO A 309 -7.96 3.42 7.08
CA PRO A 309 -9.01 2.75 7.85
C PRO A 309 -9.86 3.70 8.72
N PRO A 310 -9.31 4.54 9.62
CA PRO A 310 -10.11 5.48 10.39
C PRO A 310 -10.83 6.52 9.52
N THR A 311 -10.21 6.96 8.42
CA THR A 311 -10.81 7.89 7.46
C THR A 311 -12.02 7.27 6.76
N MET A 312 -11.92 6.02 6.28
CA MET A 312 -13.04 5.31 5.66
C MET A 312 -14.21 5.10 6.63
N LEU A 313 -13.94 4.73 7.88
CA LEU A 313 -14.97 4.61 8.91
C LEU A 313 -15.65 5.96 9.17
N SER A 314 -14.87 7.04 9.27
CA SER A 314 -15.42 8.39 9.49
C SER A 314 -16.31 8.85 8.34
N MET A 315 -15.89 8.64 7.07
CA MET A 315 -16.69 8.94 5.88
C MET A 315 -18.00 8.13 5.82
N ALA A 316 -18.01 6.93 6.41
CA ALA A 316 -19.20 6.10 6.56
C ALA A 316 -20.10 6.48 7.76
N GLY A 317 -19.66 7.43 8.60
CA GLY A 317 -20.32 7.77 9.86
C GLY A 317 -20.14 6.72 10.95
N ILE A 318 -19.15 5.85 10.82
CA ILE A 318 -18.84 4.79 11.79
C ILE A 318 -17.77 5.31 12.75
N LYS A 319 -18.01 5.10 14.06
CA LYS A 319 -17.05 5.51 15.09
C LYS A 319 -15.75 4.71 14.98
N THR A 320 -14.64 5.41 14.87
CA THR A 320 -13.30 4.82 14.86
C THR A 320 -12.99 4.10 16.18
N PRO A 321 -12.53 2.85 16.14
CA PRO A 321 -12.09 2.12 17.34
C PRO A 321 -10.85 2.77 18.00
N PRO A 322 -10.72 2.70 19.34
CA PRO A 322 -9.63 3.36 20.05
C PRO A 322 -8.24 2.75 19.82
N ASN A 323 -8.18 1.53 19.30
CA ASN A 323 -6.94 0.82 18.95
C ASN A 323 -6.40 1.19 17.57
N PHE A 324 -7.15 1.94 16.75
CA PHE A 324 -6.65 2.40 15.45
C PHE A 324 -5.58 3.47 15.66
N LYS A 325 -4.47 3.37 14.93
CA LYS A 325 -3.28 4.22 15.08
C LYS A 325 -3.20 5.37 14.09
N GLY A 326 -3.95 5.27 13.00
CA GLY A 326 -3.96 6.27 11.95
C GLY A 326 -4.74 7.52 12.33
N TYR A 327 -4.47 8.61 11.62
CA TYR A 327 -5.23 9.86 11.70
C TYR A 327 -6.48 9.79 10.81
N ASP A 328 -7.55 10.40 11.26
CA ASP A 328 -8.76 10.57 10.45
C ASP A 328 -8.61 11.82 9.57
N LEU A 329 -8.34 11.63 8.29
CA LEU A 329 -8.08 12.71 7.34
C LEU A 329 -9.28 13.65 7.15
N THR A 330 -10.50 13.24 7.51
CA THR A 330 -11.69 14.10 7.47
C THR A 330 -11.68 15.17 8.57
N LYS A 331 -10.88 14.96 9.63
CA LYS A 331 -10.78 15.83 10.80
C LYS A 331 -9.44 16.56 10.90
N GLU A 332 -8.46 16.11 10.12
CA GLU A 332 -7.15 16.72 10.13
C GLU A 332 -7.22 18.14 9.54
N THR A 333 -6.84 19.11 10.33
CA THR A 333 -6.81 20.53 9.94
C THR A 333 -5.41 20.93 9.47
N ASP A 334 -5.32 22.04 8.73
CA ASP A 334 -4.03 22.66 8.37
C ASP A 334 -3.33 23.35 9.57
N ASP A 335 -3.85 23.19 10.79
CA ASP A 335 -3.27 23.73 12.00
C ASP A 335 -1.90 23.09 12.28
N PRO A 336 -0.80 23.85 12.27
CA PRO A 336 0.54 23.34 12.50
C PRO A 336 0.74 22.59 13.82
N GLU A 337 -0.09 22.86 14.84
CA GLU A 337 0.01 22.19 16.16
C GLU A 337 -0.59 20.80 16.15
N THR A 338 -1.62 20.57 15.32
CA THR A 338 -2.33 19.29 15.20
C THR A 338 -1.91 18.48 13.97
N ARG A 339 -1.23 19.14 13.02
CA ARG A 339 -0.74 18.52 11.80
C ARG A 339 0.30 17.43 12.10
N ARG A 340 0.22 16.33 11.35
CA ARG A 340 1.22 15.25 11.39
C ARG A 340 2.64 15.79 11.11
N LYS A 341 3.59 15.47 12.00
CA LYS A 341 5.00 15.89 11.88
C LYS A 341 5.84 14.95 11.02
N CYS A 342 5.47 13.67 10.98
CA CYS A 342 6.16 12.65 10.19
C CYS A 342 5.26 11.45 9.91
N VAL A 343 5.63 10.69 8.88
CA VAL A 343 5.15 9.32 8.68
C VAL A 343 6.16 8.36 9.28
N PHE A 344 5.68 7.41 10.07
CA PHE A 344 6.48 6.33 10.66
C PHE A 344 6.38 5.07 9.81
N MET A 345 7.50 4.39 9.63
CA MET A 345 7.59 3.17 8.83
C MET A 345 8.31 2.06 9.59
N GLN A 346 7.76 0.87 9.52
CA GLN A 346 8.38 -0.38 9.92
C GLN A 346 8.93 -1.06 8.66
N ILE A 347 10.17 -1.53 8.68
CA ILE A 347 10.83 -2.19 7.54
C ILE A 347 11.19 -3.59 7.96
N SER A 348 10.81 -4.58 7.16
CA SER A 348 11.05 -6.00 7.42
C SER A 348 11.53 -6.74 6.18
N GLU A 349 11.82 -8.01 6.31
CA GLU A 349 12.24 -8.98 5.28
C GLU A 349 13.62 -8.70 4.63
N SER A 350 13.99 -7.47 4.34
CA SER A 350 15.35 -7.11 3.92
C SER A 350 16.24 -6.77 5.11
N GLN A 351 15.62 -6.33 6.19
CA GLN A 351 16.24 -5.90 7.45
C GLN A 351 15.16 -5.78 8.52
N CYS A 352 15.54 -5.71 9.80
CA CYS A 352 14.69 -5.14 10.83
C CYS A 352 15.04 -3.66 10.94
N GLY A 353 14.15 -2.78 10.49
CA GLY A 353 14.40 -1.34 10.44
C GLY A 353 13.20 -0.50 10.84
N ARG A 354 13.48 0.77 11.18
CA ARG A 354 12.46 1.79 11.48
C ARG A 354 12.87 3.09 10.81
N ALA A 355 11.88 3.85 10.36
CA ALA A 355 12.16 5.14 9.73
C ALA A 355 11.08 6.17 10.05
N VAL A 356 11.44 7.45 9.96
CA VAL A 356 10.53 8.59 9.93
C VAL A 356 10.80 9.46 8.72
N ARG A 357 9.72 9.89 8.05
CA ARG A 357 9.75 10.84 6.95
C ARG A 357 8.97 12.09 7.36
N THR A 358 9.65 13.22 7.44
CA THR A 358 9.07 14.56 7.70
C THR A 358 8.91 15.30 6.38
N ASP A 359 8.34 16.50 6.36
CA ASP A 359 8.26 17.34 5.14
C ASP A 359 9.61 17.60 4.47
N ARG A 360 10.72 17.39 5.17
CA ARG A 360 12.06 17.70 4.66
C ARG A 360 13.04 16.54 4.73
N PHE A 361 12.96 15.70 5.75
CA PHE A 361 14.00 14.72 6.03
C PHE A 361 13.45 13.30 6.01
N MET A 362 14.24 12.38 5.46
CA MET A 362 14.14 10.95 5.70
C MET A 362 15.23 10.55 6.70
N TYR A 363 14.86 9.81 7.76
CA TYR A 363 15.80 9.25 8.72
C TYR A 363 15.43 7.81 9.04
N SER A 364 16.41 6.92 8.94
CA SER A 364 16.19 5.50 9.22
C SER A 364 17.28 4.89 10.10
N VAL A 365 16.87 3.82 10.77
CA VAL A 365 17.74 2.96 11.60
C VAL A 365 17.51 1.51 11.24
N LYS A 366 18.54 0.66 11.44
CA LYS A 366 18.43 -0.78 11.23
C LYS A 366 19.14 -1.58 12.30
N ASP A 367 18.68 -2.80 12.51
CA ASP A 367 19.41 -3.84 13.25
C ASP A 367 20.57 -4.37 12.40
N LEU A 368 21.75 -4.51 12.99
CA LEU A 368 22.92 -5.11 12.33
C LEU A 368 23.03 -6.62 12.57
N ASN A 369 22.11 -7.22 13.30
CA ASN A 369 22.06 -8.67 13.44
C ASN A 369 21.86 -9.32 12.04
N PRO A 370 22.74 -10.27 11.63
CA PRO A 370 22.60 -10.94 10.34
C PRO A 370 21.25 -11.65 10.11
N THR A 371 20.57 -12.03 11.19
CA THR A 371 19.21 -12.62 11.16
C THR A 371 18.10 -11.61 11.48
N GLY A 372 18.44 -10.33 11.62
CA GLY A 372 17.48 -9.29 12.00
C GLY A 372 16.26 -9.21 11.08
N TYR A 373 16.41 -9.55 9.79
CA TYR A 373 15.31 -9.61 8.84
C TYR A 373 14.21 -10.64 9.21
N LEU A 374 14.47 -11.58 10.15
CA LEU A 374 13.51 -12.55 10.67
C LEU A 374 12.74 -12.03 11.90
N HIS A 375 13.13 -10.89 12.46
CA HIS A 375 12.57 -10.35 13.70
C HIS A 375 11.61 -9.21 13.42
N GLU A 376 10.58 -9.12 14.25
CA GLU A 376 9.58 -8.05 14.15
C GLU A 376 10.11 -6.68 14.62
N ASN A 377 10.99 -6.68 15.63
CA ASN A 377 11.64 -5.51 16.20
C ASN A 377 13.00 -5.85 16.77
N SER A 378 13.76 -4.85 17.20
CA SER A 378 15.05 -4.98 17.87
C SER A 378 15.16 -4.05 19.06
N LYS A 379 15.88 -4.47 20.10
CA LYS A 379 16.22 -3.60 21.23
C LYS A 379 17.40 -2.67 20.93
N VAL A 380 18.13 -2.93 19.82
CA VAL A 380 19.31 -2.17 19.43
C VAL A 380 19.26 -1.90 17.93
N TYR A 381 19.28 -0.63 17.59
CA TYR A 381 19.41 -0.19 16.19
C TYR A 381 20.65 0.67 16.00
N PHE A 382 21.08 0.80 14.76
CA PHE A 382 22.12 1.71 14.31
C PHE A 382 21.55 2.66 13.26
N GLU A 383 21.95 3.95 13.31
CA GLU A 383 21.61 4.90 12.27
C GLU A 383 22.05 4.36 10.90
N ASP A 384 21.18 4.48 9.88
CA ASP A 384 21.41 3.90 8.55
C ASP A 384 21.42 4.97 7.46
N TYR A 385 20.32 5.70 7.31
CA TYR A 385 20.19 6.77 6.32
C TYR A 385 19.70 8.08 6.93
N LEU A 386 20.18 9.18 6.37
CA LEU A 386 19.63 10.51 6.53
C LEU A 386 19.70 11.24 5.18
N TYR A 387 18.55 11.72 4.70
CA TYR A 387 18.47 12.54 3.50
C TYR A 387 17.76 13.87 3.78
N ASP A 388 18.24 14.97 3.16
CA ASP A 388 17.54 16.27 3.10
C ASP A 388 16.78 16.34 1.77
N LEU A 389 15.54 15.89 1.76
CA LEU A 389 14.72 15.74 0.56
C LEU A 389 14.43 17.05 -0.19
N LYS A 390 14.56 18.20 0.48
CA LYS A 390 14.47 19.51 -0.21
C LYS A 390 15.71 19.83 -1.05
N LYS A 391 16.87 19.26 -0.69
CA LYS A 391 18.14 19.47 -1.40
C LYS A 391 18.49 18.28 -2.29
N ASP A 392 18.05 17.11 -1.92
CA ASP A 392 18.37 15.84 -2.55
C ASP A 392 17.09 14.96 -2.63
N PRO A 393 16.11 15.35 -3.47
CA PRO A 393 14.82 14.64 -3.57
C PRO A 393 14.95 13.22 -4.12
N ILE A 394 16.09 12.89 -4.74
CA ILE A 394 16.36 11.55 -5.28
C ILE A 394 17.19 10.67 -4.34
N GLU A 395 17.48 11.14 -3.12
CA GLU A 395 18.17 10.38 -2.06
C GLU A 395 19.54 9.82 -2.50
N LYS A 396 20.33 10.68 -3.15
CA LYS A 396 21.65 10.33 -3.69
C LYS A 396 22.75 10.39 -2.63
N HIS A 397 22.65 11.34 -1.67
CA HIS A 397 23.70 11.65 -0.72
C HIS A 397 23.28 11.34 0.71
N ASN A 398 23.71 10.19 1.25
CA ASN A 398 23.47 9.84 2.63
C ASN A 398 24.26 10.72 3.61
N LEU A 399 23.55 11.55 4.36
CA LEU A 399 24.09 12.55 5.30
C LEU A 399 24.28 12.01 6.73
N VAL A 400 24.00 10.73 6.97
CA VAL A 400 23.97 10.13 8.31
C VAL A 400 25.28 10.30 9.10
N LYS A 401 26.42 10.44 8.42
CA LYS A 401 27.72 10.70 9.05
C LYS A 401 28.22 12.14 8.91
N ASP A 402 27.49 13.02 8.24
CA ASP A 402 27.89 14.42 8.11
C ASP A 402 27.72 15.15 9.46
N PRO A 403 28.80 15.68 10.07
CA PRO A 403 28.74 16.37 11.36
C PRO A 403 27.84 17.62 11.32
N LYS A 404 27.67 18.26 10.15
CA LYS A 404 26.79 19.41 9.97
C LYS A 404 25.31 19.09 10.27
N TYR A 405 24.93 17.85 10.13
CA TYR A 405 23.56 17.35 10.39
C TYR A 405 23.41 16.67 11.77
N ALA A 406 24.39 16.77 12.66
CA ALA A 406 24.35 16.10 13.96
C ALA A 406 23.14 16.52 14.82
N HIS A 407 22.72 17.80 14.75
CA HIS A 407 21.54 18.30 15.45
C HIS A 407 20.26 17.74 14.83
N VAL A 408 20.14 17.69 13.50
CA VAL A 408 19.00 17.12 12.78
C VAL A 408 18.83 15.63 13.12
N ARG A 409 19.93 14.85 13.11
CA ARG A 409 19.89 13.43 13.50
C ARG A 409 19.35 13.25 14.91
N ARG A 410 19.79 14.10 15.86
CA ARG A 410 19.33 14.01 17.24
C ARG A 410 17.82 14.28 17.35
N GLU A 411 17.30 15.30 16.67
CA GLU A 411 15.87 15.62 16.64
C GLU A 411 15.04 14.51 16.01
N LEU A 412 15.47 14.00 14.84
CA LEU A 412 14.79 12.90 14.15
C LEU A 412 14.84 11.58 14.93
N LYS A 413 15.93 11.33 15.66
CA LYS A 413 16.05 10.19 16.58
C LYS A 413 15.01 10.27 17.69
N TYR A 414 14.80 11.43 18.30
CA TYR A 414 13.77 11.60 19.33
C TYR A 414 12.36 11.39 18.74
N LEU A 415 12.11 11.98 17.56
CA LEU A 415 10.83 11.79 16.86
C LEU A 415 10.58 10.31 16.54
N LEU A 416 11.60 9.60 16.04
CA LEU A 416 11.49 8.17 15.77
C LEU A 416 11.18 7.35 17.02
N LEU A 417 11.82 7.65 18.15
CA LEU A 417 11.56 6.97 19.42
C LEU A 417 10.14 7.23 19.95
N GLU A 418 9.59 8.41 19.69
CA GLU A 418 8.19 8.71 20.04
C GLU A 418 7.22 7.88 19.18
N GLU A 419 7.46 7.81 17.88
CA GLU A 419 6.60 7.04 16.95
C GLU A 419 6.69 5.52 17.21
N ILE A 420 7.87 4.99 17.55
CA ILE A 420 8.05 3.60 17.99
C ILE A 420 7.17 3.29 19.19
N ARG A 421 7.13 4.18 20.21
CA ARG A 421 6.25 3.99 21.38
C ARG A 421 4.76 4.06 21.04
N LYS A 422 4.37 5.00 20.16
CA LYS A 422 2.98 5.10 19.67
C LYS A 422 2.53 3.85 18.93
N ALA A 423 3.45 3.19 18.22
CA ALA A 423 3.25 1.92 17.55
C ALA A 423 3.26 0.70 18.49
N GLY A 424 3.27 0.92 19.82
CA GLY A 424 3.21 -0.17 20.80
C GLY A 424 4.55 -0.89 21.06
N GLU A 425 5.65 -0.41 20.48
CA GLU A 425 6.97 -1.03 20.66
C GLU A 425 7.74 -0.43 21.84
N GLU A 426 8.60 -1.24 22.48
CA GLU A 426 9.57 -0.74 23.46
C GLU A 426 10.59 0.18 22.79
N ALA A 427 10.96 1.28 23.45
CA ALA A 427 11.96 2.20 22.93
C ALA A 427 13.35 1.56 22.90
N PRO A 428 13.95 1.38 21.71
CA PRO A 428 15.26 0.76 21.56
C PRO A 428 16.41 1.72 21.90
N VAL A 429 17.61 1.17 22.05
CA VAL A 429 18.85 1.95 22.01
C VAL A 429 19.24 2.16 20.56
N ILE A 430 19.51 3.40 20.16
CA ILE A 430 19.97 3.74 18.80
C ILE A 430 21.40 4.27 18.87
N PHE A 431 22.32 3.53 18.26
CA PHE A 431 23.74 3.90 18.14
C PHE A 431 24.02 4.67 16.84
N PRO A 432 25.09 5.46 16.78
CA PRO A 432 25.55 6.11 15.54
C PRO A 432 25.86 5.10 14.44
N ALA A 433 25.78 5.54 13.19
CA ALA A 433 26.06 4.71 12.01
C ALA A 433 27.49 4.15 12.02
N LEU A 434 27.64 2.83 12.02
CA LEU A 434 28.92 2.14 11.93
C LEU A 434 29.36 1.97 10.47
N ILE A 435 28.44 1.64 9.57
CA ILE A 435 28.70 1.36 8.16
C ILE A 435 28.19 2.52 7.32
N THR A 436 28.96 2.96 6.34
CA THR A 436 28.47 3.80 5.25
C THR A 436 28.23 2.91 4.06
N HIS A 437 27.04 2.95 3.51
CA HIS A 437 26.81 2.38 2.19
C HIS A 437 27.71 3.16 1.21
N LYS A 438 28.81 2.53 0.75
CA LYS A 438 29.59 3.09 -0.35
C LYS A 438 28.71 3.07 -1.58
N LYS A 439 28.76 4.19 -2.32
CA LYS A 439 28.07 4.36 -3.61
C LYS A 439 28.39 3.27 -4.60
#